data_18db2a27f0f8ff74dfdb493f5aa94a99
#
_entry.id   18db2a27f0f8ff74dfdb493f5aa94a99
#
_cell.length_a   1.000
_cell.length_b   1.000
_cell.length_c   1.000
_cell.angle_alpha   90.00
_cell.angle_beta   90.00
_cell.angle_gamma   90.00
#
_symmetry.space_group_name_H-M   'P 1'
#
loop_
_entity.id
_entity.type
_entity.pdbx_description
1 polymer ?
#
loop_
_entity_poly.entity_id
_entity_poly.type
_entity_poly.pdbx_seq_one_letter_code
_entity_poly.pdbx_strand_id
1 'polypeptide(L)'
;GGVLDSPLMIGRTFVEQSIGLHVTPMAQSEEGEEVPWIDVVVNVGSFEGNTSPELELMASGTQVNEDDDVTFAAYAIDADGDALGAYWDFGDGNYAYNEAEVTHAFEQEGEYFVRCEVTDMKGGHTSRFLVVTVDSPGTLRISGKVISDIGIPVEDIQIAAQEAVSGDPQAELVGPILRSFTDEEGNFALVGVERDKSYALNANLFGYNIAPVGFENPLEVNDMDASELLFLAAEIPKINIHSPVSTVAEGATLPTFLTVTRTGSLLKPLEVGFIMSGDAAYETDYALDGYAQTNIAEGKFYFPAGLNRAQIEVQVVNDDFYEGLEEIMLRI
;
A
#
# COMPACT_ATOMS: atom_id res chain seq x y z
N GLY A 1 -1.95 -18.68 1.25
CA GLY A 1 -1.39 -17.49 0.69
C GLY A 1 -2.39 -16.96 -0.31
N GLY A 2 -3.30 -16.08 0.10
CA GLY A 2 -4.15 -15.37 -0.83
C GLY A 2 -3.38 -14.16 -1.31
N VAL A 3 -3.04 -14.13 -2.58
CA VAL A 3 -2.71 -12.89 -3.26
C VAL A 3 -4.00 -12.08 -3.18
N LEU A 4 -3.96 -10.94 -2.52
CA LEU A 4 -5.04 -9.96 -2.63
C LEU A 4 -4.92 -9.38 -4.04
N ASP A 5 -5.64 -9.97 -4.98
CA ASP A 5 -5.86 -9.42 -6.30
C ASP A 5 -6.78 -8.20 -6.14
N SER A 6 -6.24 -7.09 -5.66
CA SER A 6 -6.86 -5.80 -5.92
C SER A 6 -6.61 -5.50 -7.40
N PRO A 7 -7.65 -5.42 -8.22
CA PRO A 7 -7.46 -5.07 -9.62
C PRO A 7 -6.77 -3.72 -9.69
N LEU A 8 -5.79 -3.61 -10.58
CA LEU A 8 -5.16 -2.33 -10.86
C LEU A 8 -6.19 -1.46 -11.60
N MET A 9 -6.65 -0.41 -10.94
CA MET A 9 -7.68 0.48 -11.48
C MET A 9 -7.11 1.34 -12.61
N ILE A 10 -7.93 1.62 -13.62
CA ILE A 10 -7.57 2.54 -14.71
C ILE A 10 -7.27 3.92 -14.11
N GLY A 11 -6.21 4.57 -14.61
CA GLY A 11 -5.74 5.86 -14.11
C GLY A 11 -4.88 5.80 -12.84
N ARG A 12 -4.63 4.61 -12.26
CA ARG A 12 -3.75 4.44 -11.10
C ARG A 12 -2.47 3.71 -11.48
N THR A 13 -1.34 4.10 -10.88
CA THR A 13 -0.03 3.51 -11.17
C THR A 13 0.35 2.47 -10.12
N PHE A 14 0.66 1.27 -10.57
CA PHE A 14 1.39 0.28 -9.79
C PHE A 14 2.89 0.54 -9.91
N VAL A 15 3.59 0.52 -8.76
CA VAL A 15 5.04 0.75 -8.72
C VAL A 15 5.74 -0.45 -8.09
N GLU A 16 6.67 -1.05 -8.83
CA GLU A 16 7.63 -2.03 -8.30
C GLU A 16 9.02 -1.38 -8.25
N GLN A 17 9.35 -0.82 -7.08
CA GLN A 17 10.54 0.00 -6.87
C GLN A 17 11.85 -0.76 -7.09
N SER A 18 11.90 -2.08 -6.80
CA SER A 18 13.12 -2.88 -6.88
C SER A 18 13.70 -2.96 -8.29
N ILE A 19 12.85 -2.84 -9.30
CA ILE A 19 13.20 -2.88 -10.72
C ILE A 19 12.84 -1.59 -11.46
N GLY A 20 12.33 -0.59 -10.74
CA GLY A 20 11.89 0.67 -11.32
C GLY A 20 10.74 0.52 -12.33
N LEU A 21 9.84 -0.43 -12.11
CA LEU A 21 8.70 -0.69 -13.00
C LEU A 21 7.47 0.07 -12.53
N HIS A 22 6.88 0.86 -13.42
CA HIS A 22 5.65 1.60 -13.22
C HIS A 22 4.65 1.18 -14.29
N VAL A 23 3.48 0.72 -13.89
CA VAL A 23 2.42 0.21 -14.78
C VAL A 23 1.13 0.95 -14.50
N THR A 24 0.58 1.62 -15.51
CA THR A 24 -0.65 2.40 -15.41
C THR A 24 -1.63 1.96 -16.50
N PRO A 25 -2.73 1.29 -16.17
CA PRO A 25 -3.81 1.09 -17.12
C PRO A 25 -4.45 2.44 -17.49
N MET A 26 -4.65 2.68 -18.77
CA MET A 26 -5.17 3.97 -19.26
C MET A 26 -6.59 3.86 -19.82
N ALA A 27 -6.93 2.73 -20.41
CA ALA A 27 -8.25 2.47 -20.95
C ALA A 27 -8.52 0.97 -21.07
N GLN A 28 -9.77 0.60 -21.17
CA GLN A 28 -10.19 -0.79 -21.44
C GLN A 28 -11.38 -0.79 -22.39
N SER A 29 -11.63 -1.95 -23.01
CA SER A 29 -12.82 -2.19 -23.82
C SER A 29 -14.09 -2.07 -22.98
N GLU A 30 -15.19 -1.68 -23.62
CA GLU A 30 -16.51 -1.75 -22.99
C GLU A 30 -16.93 -3.21 -22.72
N GLU A 31 -17.82 -3.40 -21.76
CA GLU A 31 -18.37 -4.70 -21.45
C GLU A 31 -19.21 -5.22 -22.64
N GLY A 32 -18.86 -6.44 -23.11
CA GLY A 32 -19.56 -7.08 -24.23
C GLY A 32 -18.89 -6.97 -25.58
N GLU A 33 -17.71 -6.36 -25.70
CA GLU A 33 -16.91 -6.41 -26.92
C GLU A 33 -16.43 -7.84 -27.20
N GLU A 34 -16.39 -8.22 -28.52
CA GLU A 34 -15.96 -9.57 -28.93
C GLU A 34 -14.51 -9.89 -28.55
N VAL A 35 -13.65 -8.88 -28.49
CA VAL A 35 -12.24 -8.99 -28.10
C VAL A 35 -11.93 -7.96 -27.02
N PRO A 36 -11.94 -8.34 -25.74
CA PRO A 36 -11.56 -7.46 -24.66
C PRO A 36 -10.11 -6.99 -24.79
N TRP A 37 -9.86 -5.72 -24.52
CA TRP A 37 -8.53 -5.11 -24.56
C TRP A 37 -8.32 -4.14 -23.38
N ILE A 38 -7.07 -3.88 -23.06
CA ILE A 38 -6.65 -2.87 -22.08
C ILE A 38 -5.42 -2.16 -22.61
N ASP A 39 -5.43 -0.83 -22.56
CA ASP A 39 -4.28 0.02 -22.84
C ASP A 39 -3.50 0.25 -21.56
N VAL A 40 -2.18 0.04 -21.62
CA VAL A 40 -1.30 0.17 -20.46
C VAL A 40 -0.09 1.00 -20.83
N VAL A 41 0.23 2.00 -20.02
CA VAL A 41 1.51 2.69 -20.04
C VAL A 41 2.47 1.96 -19.11
N VAL A 42 3.65 1.61 -19.63
CA VAL A 42 4.72 0.98 -18.87
C VAL A 42 5.96 1.86 -18.92
N ASN A 43 6.38 2.36 -17.77
CA ASN A 43 7.62 3.10 -17.62
C ASN A 43 8.62 2.27 -16.82
N VAL A 44 9.90 2.28 -17.23
CA VAL A 44 10.95 1.55 -16.55
C VAL A 44 12.15 2.48 -16.34
N GLY A 45 12.49 2.69 -15.08
CA GLY A 45 13.62 3.57 -14.71
C GLY A 45 13.55 3.99 -13.25
N SER A 46 14.60 4.63 -12.78
CA SER A 46 14.69 5.21 -11.45
C SER A 46 14.29 6.67 -11.51
N PHE A 47 13.41 7.17 -12.02
CA PHE A 47 12.99 8.57 -12.21
C PHE A 47 13.42 9.52 -11.07
N GLU A 48 14.75 9.58 -10.84
CA GLU A 48 15.34 10.45 -9.82
C GLU A 48 15.04 11.93 -10.13
N GLY A 49 14.49 12.65 -9.15
CA GLY A 49 14.11 14.05 -9.32
C GLY A 49 12.70 14.25 -9.91
N ASN A 50 11.96 13.18 -10.18
CA ASN A 50 10.56 13.27 -10.55
C ASN A 50 9.74 13.94 -9.45
N THR A 51 8.86 14.85 -9.83
CA THR A 51 7.99 15.63 -8.93
C THR A 51 6.57 15.12 -9.05
N SER A 52 5.86 14.94 -7.95
CA SER A 52 4.44 14.60 -7.99
C SER A 52 3.60 15.73 -8.59
N PRO A 53 2.54 15.44 -9.34
CA PRO A 53 1.67 16.47 -9.88
C PRO A 53 0.96 17.28 -8.78
N GLU A 54 0.70 18.55 -9.04
CA GLU A 54 -0.18 19.38 -8.23
C GLU A 54 -1.63 19.20 -8.71
N LEU A 55 -2.58 19.13 -7.76
CA LEU A 55 -4.00 18.88 -8.05
C LEU A 55 -4.89 19.86 -7.26
N GLU A 56 -5.80 20.51 -7.97
CA GLU A 56 -6.93 21.24 -7.41
C GLU A 56 -8.24 20.58 -7.86
N LEU A 57 -9.16 20.35 -6.89
CA LEU A 57 -10.43 19.70 -7.13
C LEU A 57 -11.59 20.67 -6.88
N MET A 58 -12.55 20.74 -7.81
CA MET A 58 -13.73 21.58 -7.74
C MET A 58 -14.99 20.77 -8.05
N ALA A 59 -16.12 21.23 -7.51
CA ALA A 59 -17.46 20.72 -7.84
C ALA A 59 -18.41 21.86 -8.13
N SER A 60 -19.41 21.63 -9.00
CA SER A 60 -20.46 22.60 -9.31
C SER A 60 -21.38 22.87 -8.11
N GLY A 61 -21.44 21.95 -7.16
CA GLY A 61 -22.17 22.04 -5.91
C GLY A 61 -21.78 20.94 -4.95
N THR A 62 -21.85 21.21 -3.64
CA THR A 62 -21.56 20.24 -2.58
C THR A 62 -22.76 19.98 -1.66
N GLN A 63 -23.89 20.65 -1.94
CA GLN A 63 -25.19 20.44 -1.30
C GLN A 63 -26.19 20.28 -2.45
N VAL A 64 -26.70 19.08 -2.67
CA VAL A 64 -27.53 18.72 -3.83
C VAL A 64 -28.67 17.82 -3.39
N ASN A 65 -29.65 17.58 -4.26
CA ASN A 65 -30.67 16.58 -4.00
C ASN A 65 -30.33 15.26 -4.69
N GLU A 66 -31.05 14.19 -4.34
CA GLU A 66 -30.99 12.92 -5.08
C GLU A 66 -31.18 13.17 -6.59
N ASP A 67 -30.42 12.45 -7.40
CA ASP A 67 -30.43 12.49 -8.86
C ASP A 67 -30.04 13.86 -9.50
N ASP A 68 -29.61 14.84 -8.70
CA ASP A 68 -29.04 16.08 -9.27
C ASP A 68 -27.64 15.82 -9.87
N ASP A 69 -27.44 16.32 -11.09
CA ASP A 69 -26.12 16.25 -11.75
C ASP A 69 -25.11 17.17 -11.08
N VAL A 70 -23.99 16.60 -10.62
CA VAL A 70 -22.84 17.33 -10.08
C VAL A 70 -21.68 17.19 -11.05
N THR A 71 -21.14 18.31 -11.51
CA THR A 71 -19.92 18.34 -12.33
C THR A 71 -18.72 18.54 -11.44
N PHE A 72 -17.74 17.64 -11.53
CA PHE A 72 -16.46 17.69 -10.84
C PHE A 72 -15.38 18.02 -11.84
N ALA A 73 -14.41 18.85 -11.45
CA ALA A 73 -13.27 19.23 -12.28
C ALA A 73 -11.96 19.07 -11.51
N ALA A 74 -10.98 18.41 -12.14
CA ALA A 74 -9.63 18.26 -11.66
C ALA A 74 -8.68 19.10 -12.48
N TYR A 75 -8.05 20.09 -11.85
CA TYR A 75 -7.00 20.91 -12.47
C TYR A 75 -5.66 20.38 -11.98
N ALA A 76 -4.98 19.64 -12.86
CA ALA A 76 -3.71 19.01 -12.53
C ALA A 76 -2.58 19.58 -13.40
N ILE A 77 -1.43 19.84 -12.77
CA ILE A 77 -0.22 20.32 -13.45
C ILE A 77 0.96 19.50 -12.92
N ASP A 78 1.77 19.03 -13.87
CA ASP A 78 3.04 18.37 -13.56
C ASP A 78 4.21 19.32 -13.86
N ALA A 79 5.13 19.49 -12.90
CA ALA A 79 6.27 20.40 -13.02
C ALA A 79 7.31 19.91 -14.03
N ASP A 80 7.39 18.60 -14.27
CA ASP A 80 8.31 17.96 -15.20
C ASP A 80 7.69 17.88 -16.61
N GLY A 81 6.39 18.24 -16.75
CA GLY A 81 5.64 18.21 -17.99
C GLY A 81 5.21 16.80 -18.40
N ASP A 82 5.07 15.91 -17.45
CA ASP A 82 4.68 14.53 -17.68
C ASP A 82 3.19 14.40 -18.06
N ALA A 83 2.88 13.35 -18.82
CA ALA A 83 1.49 12.99 -19.08
C ALA A 83 0.84 12.45 -17.80
N LEU A 84 -0.42 12.83 -17.58
CA LEU A 84 -1.13 12.48 -16.35
C LEU A 84 -2.21 11.43 -16.63
N GLY A 85 -2.38 10.50 -15.68
CA GLY A 85 -3.55 9.65 -15.54
C GLY A 85 -4.41 10.15 -14.39
N ALA A 86 -5.73 9.95 -14.47
CA ALA A 86 -6.65 10.35 -13.40
C ALA A 86 -7.63 9.22 -13.06
N TYR A 87 -7.92 9.07 -11.79
CA TYR A 87 -8.91 8.15 -11.25
C TYR A 87 -9.87 8.89 -10.32
N TRP A 88 -11.17 8.71 -10.55
CA TRP A 88 -12.22 9.26 -9.73
C TRP A 88 -12.95 8.15 -8.98
N ASP A 89 -13.18 8.36 -7.68
CA ASP A 89 -14.05 7.56 -6.82
C ASP A 89 -15.13 8.49 -6.25
N PHE A 90 -16.39 8.23 -6.58
CA PHE A 90 -17.50 9.07 -6.11
C PHE A 90 -17.99 8.69 -4.71
N GLY A 91 -17.44 7.63 -4.11
CA GLY A 91 -17.79 7.19 -2.77
C GLY A 91 -19.05 6.35 -2.67
N ASP A 92 -19.81 6.18 -3.76
CA ASP A 92 -21.03 5.38 -3.87
C ASP A 92 -20.82 4.03 -4.57
N GLY A 93 -19.56 3.73 -4.96
CA GLY A 93 -19.17 2.55 -5.71
C GLY A 93 -19.06 2.78 -7.21
N ASN A 94 -19.33 3.98 -7.69
CA ASN A 94 -19.11 4.40 -9.08
C ASN A 94 -17.75 5.07 -9.23
N TYR A 95 -17.17 4.96 -10.44
CA TYR A 95 -15.83 5.42 -10.78
C TYR A 95 -15.79 6.04 -12.15
N ALA A 96 -14.87 6.99 -12.36
CA ALA A 96 -14.50 7.50 -13.70
C ALA A 96 -12.96 7.59 -13.79
N TYR A 97 -12.43 7.72 -15.00
CA TYR A 97 -10.98 7.73 -15.19
C TYR A 97 -10.56 8.50 -16.43
N ASN A 98 -9.38 9.11 -16.35
CA ASN A 98 -8.69 9.84 -17.41
C ASN A 98 -9.49 11.01 -18.01
N GLU A 99 -10.41 11.58 -17.24
CA GLU A 99 -11.16 12.77 -17.57
C GLU A 99 -10.85 13.88 -16.59
N ALA A 100 -10.61 15.08 -17.11
CA ALA A 100 -10.38 16.27 -16.28
C ALA A 100 -11.69 16.85 -15.71
N GLU A 101 -12.81 16.54 -16.34
CA GLU A 101 -14.14 16.96 -15.92
C GLU A 101 -15.11 15.78 -16.08
N VAL A 102 -15.84 15.47 -15.02
CA VAL A 102 -16.81 14.36 -14.97
C VAL A 102 -18.13 14.85 -14.37
N THR A 103 -19.24 14.27 -14.81
CA THR A 103 -20.55 14.51 -14.23
C THR A 103 -21.07 13.24 -13.59
N HIS A 104 -21.56 13.35 -12.34
CA HIS A 104 -22.11 12.24 -11.59
C HIS A 104 -23.36 12.68 -10.81
N ALA A 105 -24.33 11.78 -10.68
CA ALA A 105 -25.52 11.95 -9.87
C ALA A 105 -25.60 10.86 -8.81
N PHE A 106 -25.97 11.23 -7.60
CA PHE A 106 -26.10 10.30 -6.47
C PHE A 106 -27.56 9.87 -6.29
N GLU A 107 -27.80 8.56 -6.32
CA GLU A 107 -29.15 7.98 -6.27
C GLU A 107 -29.77 7.93 -4.86
N GLN A 108 -29.02 8.19 -3.81
CA GLN A 108 -29.49 8.06 -2.42
C GLN A 108 -29.01 9.25 -1.58
N GLU A 109 -29.83 9.59 -0.56
CA GLU A 109 -29.40 10.55 0.46
C GLU A 109 -28.12 10.06 1.17
N GLY A 110 -27.23 10.97 1.50
CA GLY A 110 -25.99 10.63 2.16
C GLY A 110 -24.94 11.74 2.06
N GLU A 111 -23.79 11.47 2.64
CA GLU A 111 -22.57 12.25 2.40
C GLU A 111 -21.56 11.36 1.69
N TYR A 112 -21.06 11.83 0.57
CA TYR A 112 -20.17 11.10 -0.30
C TYR A 112 -18.79 11.76 -0.34
N PHE A 113 -17.76 10.98 -0.10
CA PHE A 113 -16.38 11.42 -0.30
C PHE A 113 -15.99 11.20 -1.76
N VAL A 114 -16.01 12.28 -2.53
CA VAL A 114 -15.56 12.26 -3.92
C VAL A 114 -14.09 12.52 -3.96
N ARG A 115 -13.32 11.55 -4.42
CA ARG A 115 -11.86 11.60 -4.51
C ARG A 115 -11.41 11.60 -5.95
N CYS A 116 -10.45 12.44 -6.27
CA CYS A 116 -9.67 12.35 -7.50
C CYS A 116 -8.21 12.08 -7.15
N GLU A 117 -7.61 11.08 -7.78
CA GLU A 117 -6.18 10.79 -7.74
C GLU A 117 -5.60 11.03 -9.12
N VAL A 118 -4.48 11.74 -9.19
CA VAL A 118 -3.75 12.00 -10.43
C VAL A 118 -2.33 11.46 -10.28
N THR A 119 -1.85 10.75 -11.30
CA THR A 119 -0.51 10.16 -11.36
C THR A 119 0.25 10.64 -12.59
N ASP A 120 1.57 10.82 -12.46
CA ASP A 120 2.50 11.08 -13.56
C ASP A 120 3.00 9.80 -14.26
N MET A 121 2.51 8.64 -13.81
CA MET A 121 2.89 7.31 -14.31
C MET A 121 4.39 6.97 -14.12
N LYS A 122 5.12 7.75 -13.34
CA LYS A 122 6.54 7.59 -13.02
C LYS A 122 6.82 7.49 -11.51
N GLY A 123 5.74 7.40 -10.72
CA GLY A 123 5.79 7.18 -9.27
C GLY A 123 5.30 8.36 -8.45
N GLY A 124 5.18 9.56 -9.02
CA GLY A 124 4.51 10.68 -8.40
C GLY A 124 2.99 10.55 -8.54
N HIS A 125 2.27 10.88 -7.48
CA HIS A 125 0.82 10.95 -7.47
C HIS A 125 0.36 11.97 -6.43
N THR A 126 -0.83 12.51 -6.63
CA THR A 126 -1.49 13.41 -5.70
C THR A 126 -2.98 13.12 -5.69
N SER A 127 -3.59 13.13 -4.53
CA SER A 127 -5.03 12.98 -4.41
C SER A 127 -5.66 14.15 -3.67
N ARG A 128 -6.90 14.45 -4.02
CA ARG A 128 -7.76 15.41 -3.32
C ARG A 128 -9.15 14.84 -3.20
N PHE A 129 -9.85 15.24 -2.15
CA PHE A 129 -11.25 14.87 -1.98
C PHE A 129 -12.08 16.08 -1.58
N LEU A 130 -13.38 15.97 -1.81
CA LEU A 130 -14.40 16.87 -1.29
C LEU A 130 -15.61 16.06 -0.86
N VAL A 131 -16.43 16.63 -0.01
CA VAL A 131 -17.65 15.99 0.47
C VAL A 131 -18.86 16.58 -0.24
N VAL A 132 -19.67 15.70 -0.84
CA VAL A 132 -20.98 16.06 -1.38
C VAL A 132 -22.06 15.55 -0.43
N THR A 133 -22.93 16.45 0.02
CA THR A 133 -24.08 16.13 0.85
C THR A 133 -25.33 16.09 -0.05
N VAL A 134 -25.98 14.95 -0.08
CA VAL A 134 -27.21 14.71 -0.85
C VAL A 134 -28.39 14.71 0.13
N ASP A 135 -29.34 15.57 -0.11
CA ASP A 135 -30.52 15.80 0.75
C ASP A 135 -30.16 16.17 2.19
N SER A 136 -30.69 15.45 3.18
CA SER A 136 -30.52 15.71 4.61
C SER A 136 -30.05 14.47 5.37
N PRO A 137 -28.88 13.97 5.09
CA PRO A 137 -28.36 12.77 5.76
C PRO A 137 -28.17 13.01 7.26
N GLY A 138 -28.09 11.92 8.01
CA GLY A 138 -27.77 11.95 9.44
C GLY A 138 -26.47 12.70 9.73
N THR A 139 -26.42 13.35 10.88
CA THR A 139 -25.27 14.22 11.26
C THR A 139 -24.16 13.51 12.02
N LEU A 140 -24.37 12.23 12.40
CA LEU A 140 -23.37 11.47 13.16
C LEU A 140 -22.19 11.08 12.28
N ARG A 141 -21.01 11.12 12.88
CA ARG A 141 -19.74 10.81 12.21
C ARG A 141 -18.89 9.85 13.03
N ILE A 142 -18.11 9.04 12.32
CA ILE A 142 -16.97 8.33 12.87
C ILE A 142 -15.72 8.99 12.30
N SER A 143 -14.89 9.58 13.16
CA SER A 143 -13.70 10.30 12.73
C SER A 143 -12.47 9.97 13.56
N GLY A 144 -11.32 10.20 12.98
CA GLY A 144 -10.06 9.88 13.66
C GLY A 144 -8.86 10.21 12.80
N LYS A 145 -7.75 9.54 13.14
CA LYS A 145 -6.46 9.76 12.51
C LYS A 145 -5.72 8.45 12.30
N VAL A 146 -4.94 8.40 11.22
CA VAL A 146 -3.97 7.33 10.97
C VAL A 146 -2.57 7.94 11.04
N ILE A 147 -1.72 7.33 11.86
CA ILE A 147 -0.31 7.70 11.97
C ILE A 147 0.56 6.47 11.80
N SER A 148 1.78 6.67 11.31
CA SER A 148 2.79 5.62 11.29
C SER A 148 3.22 5.24 12.71
N ASP A 149 3.95 4.15 12.84
CA ASP A 149 4.53 3.70 14.10
C ASP A 149 5.60 4.67 14.68
N ILE A 150 6.05 5.67 13.90
CA ILE A 150 6.90 6.78 14.35
C ILE A 150 6.12 8.08 14.55
N GLY A 151 4.78 8.05 14.47
CA GLY A 151 3.92 9.19 14.75
C GLY A 151 3.76 10.18 13.58
N ILE A 152 4.18 9.82 12.38
CA ILE A 152 3.98 10.64 11.16
C ILE A 152 2.59 10.34 10.59
N PRO A 153 1.79 11.36 10.20
CA PRO A 153 0.54 11.16 9.48
C PRO A 153 0.72 10.29 8.24
N VAL A 154 -0.26 9.45 7.94
CA VAL A 154 -0.27 8.63 6.71
C VAL A 154 -1.52 8.98 5.92
N GLU A 155 -1.33 9.55 4.74
CA GLU A 155 -2.38 9.86 3.79
C GLU A 155 -2.81 8.64 2.96
N ASP A 156 -3.93 8.77 2.24
CA ASP A 156 -4.44 7.77 1.29
C ASP A 156 -4.83 6.40 1.90
N ILE A 157 -4.92 6.30 3.21
CA ILE A 157 -5.48 5.12 3.87
C ILE A 157 -6.98 5.09 3.63
N GLN A 158 -7.47 4.04 2.96
CA GLN A 158 -8.91 3.81 2.90
C GLN A 158 -9.41 3.31 4.26
N ILE A 159 -10.36 4.04 4.83
CA ILE A 159 -11.13 3.61 5.99
C ILE A 159 -12.51 3.20 5.51
N ALA A 160 -12.91 1.99 5.82
CA ALA A 160 -14.25 1.48 5.54
C ALA A 160 -14.96 1.12 6.86
N ALA A 161 -16.25 1.38 6.93
CA ALA A 161 -17.09 0.93 8.02
C ALA A 161 -18.35 0.26 7.47
N GLN A 162 -18.77 -0.83 8.08
CA GLN A 162 -20.01 -1.52 7.75
C GLN A 162 -20.73 -1.92 9.03
N GLU A 163 -22.06 -1.84 9.02
CA GLU A 163 -22.87 -2.21 10.18
C GLU A 163 -22.62 -3.68 10.56
N ALA A 164 -22.38 -3.91 11.85
CA ALA A 164 -22.23 -5.21 12.47
C ALA A 164 -23.46 -5.52 13.32
N VAL A 165 -24.18 -6.60 13.03
CA VAL A 165 -25.48 -6.94 13.66
C VAL A 165 -25.36 -7.29 15.15
N SER A 166 -24.17 -7.63 15.63
CA SER A 166 -23.88 -7.80 17.05
C SER A 166 -22.47 -7.30 17.34
N GLY A 167 -22.19 -6.81 18.53
CA GLY A 167 -20.85 -6.34 18.93
C GLY A 167 -19.75 -7.43 18.96
N ASP A 168 -19.96 -8.56 18.31
CA ASP A 168 -18.99 -9.66 18.15
C ASP A 168 -18.09 -9.39 16.93
N PRO A 169 -16.77 -9.54 17.04
CA PRO A 169 -15.83 -9.44 15.91
C PRO A 169 -16.13 -10.37 14.72
N GLN A 170 -16.95 -11.40 14.92
CA GLN A 170 -17.43 -12.31 13.87
C GLN A 170 -18.88 -12.03 13.46
N ALA A 171 -19.41 -10.84 13.79
CA ALA A 171 -20.76 -10.45 13.45
C ALA A 171 -21.00 -10.44 11.93
N GLU A 172 -22.22 -10.72 11.54
CA GLU A 172 -22.67 -10.52 10.17
C GLU A 172 -22.64 -9.03 9.83
N LEU A 173 -21.98 -8.67 8.72
CA LEU A 173 -21.94 -7.31 8.22
C LEU A 173 -23.11 -7.09 7.27
N VAL A 174 -23.83 -6.01 7.47
CA VAL A 174 -25.04 -5.68 6.71
C VAL A 174 -25.05 -4.21 6.26
N GLY A 175 -25.90 -3.87 5.31
CA GLY A 175 -26.06 -2.51 4.82
C GLY A 175 -24.90 -2.01 3.95
N PRO A 176 -24.89 -0.72 3.62
CA PRO A 176 -23.89 -0.11 2.78
C PRO A 176 -22.53 -0.05 3.48
N ILE A 177 -21.48 -0.04 2.69
CA ILE A 177 -20.12 0.20 3.20
C ILE A 177 -19.85 1.70 3.10
N LEU A 178 -19.68 2.34 4.26
CA LEU A 178 -19.23 3.72 4.35
C LEU A 178 -17.72 3.77 4.10
N ARG A 179 -17.24 4.74 3.34
CA ARG A 179 -15.82 4.88 2.99
C ARG A 179 -15.33 6.30 3.19
N SER A 180 -14.07 6.41 3.56
CA SER A 180 -13.32 7.66 3.64
C SER A 180 -11.86 7.37 3.35
N PHE A 181 -11.09 8.40 3.04
CA PHE A 181 -9.64 8.32 2.91
C PHE A 181 -8.98 9.30 3.87
N THR A 182 -7.77 9.00 4.30
CA THR A 182 -7.00 9.94 5.12
C THR A 182 -6.42 11.05 4.25
N ASP A 183 -6.47 12.28 4.78
CA ASP A 183 -5.83 13.46 4.21
C ASP A 183 -4.31 13.53 4.50
N GLU A 184 -3.65 14.61 4.09
CA GLU A 184 -2.20 14.85 4.31
C GLU A 184 -1.84 14.90 5.81
N GLU A 185 -2.76 15.28 6.68
CA GLU A 185 -2.62 15.24 8.13
C GLU A 185 -2.99 13.89 8.74
N GLY A 186 -3.37 12.91 7.90
CA GLY A 186 -3.79 11.57 8.29
C GLY A 186 -5.21 11.49 8.88
N ASN A 187 -6.01 12.57 8.80
CA ASN A 187 -7.36 12.57 9.34
C ASN A 187 -8.34 11.89 8.38
N PHE A 188 -9.38 11.26 8.95
CA PHE A 188 -10.50 10.71 8.22
C PHE A 188 -11.82 11.05 8.90
N ALA A 189 -12.92 11.05 8.13
CA ALA A 189 -14.28 11.12 8.66
C ALA A 189 -15.21 10.27 7.80
N LEU A 190 -15.87 9.31 8.43
CA LEU A 190 -16.94 8.51 7.85
C LEU A 190 -18.27 9.20 8.12
N VAL A 191 -19.10 9.33 7.12
CA VAL A 191 -20.39 10.00 7.12
C VAL A 191 -21.50 8.99 6.79
N GLY A 192 -22.76 9.34 7.00
CA GLY A 192 -23.87 8.39 6.84
C GLY A 192 -23.99 7.37 7.98
N VAL A 193 -23.42 7.68 9.14
CA VAL A 193 -23.46 6.83 10.34
C VAL A 193 -24.81 6.98 11.02
N GLU A 194 -25.44 5.86 11.33
CA GLU A 194 -26.72 5.83 12.04
C GLU A 194 -26.54 5.61 13.55
N ARG A 195 -27.49 6.14 14.30
CA ARG A 195 -27.56 6.02 15.77
C ARG A 195 -27.88 4.60 16.21
N ASP A 196 -27.39 4.23 17.39
CA ASP A 196 -27.66 2.96 18.06
C ASP A 196 -27.27 1.72 17.23
N LYS A 197 -26.23 1.88 16.39
CA LYS A 197 -25.64 0.80 15.59
C LYS A 197 -24.19 0.56 15.96
N SER A 198 -23.72 -0.64 15.65
CA SER A 198 -22.32 -1.01 15.74
C SER A 198 -21.70 -1.08 14.35
N TYR A 199 -20.50 -0.56 14.20
CA TYR A 199 -19.78 -0.56 12.92
C TYR A 199 -18.44 -1.27 13.03
N ALA A 200 -18.23 -2.25 12.16
CA ALA A 200 -16.90 -2.86 11.96
C ALA A 200 -16.08 -1.95 11.05
N LEU A 201 -14.99 -1.42 11.59
CA LEU A 201 -14.06 -0.56 10.87
C LEU A 201 -12.90 -1.39 10.30
N ASN A 202 -12.51 -1.07 9.09
CA ASN A 202 -11.34 -1.61 8.42
C ASN A 202 -10.52 -0.48 7.82
N ALA A 203 -9.22 -0.50 8.04
CA ALA A 203 -8.27 0.43 7.44
C ALA A 203 -7.30 -0.34 6.55
N ASN A 204 -7.12 0.09 5.31
CA ASN A 204 -6.33 -0.62 4.32
C ASN A 204 -5.48 0.32 3.46
N LEU A 205 -4.20 -0.02 3.34
CA LEU A 205 -3.28 0.52 2.35
C LEU A 205 -2.27 -0.58 2.00
N PHE A 206 -2.02 -0.80 0.72
CA PHE A 206 -1.04 -1.80 0.29
C PHE A 206 0.35 -1.48 0.85
N GLY A 207 1.00 -2.50 1.40
CA GLY A 207 2.33 -2.35 2.03
C GLY A 207 2.31 -1.95 3.50
N TYR A 208 1.13 -1.85 4.13
CA TYR A 208 0.98 -1.52 5.54
C TYR A 208 0.18 -2.57 6.31
N ASN A 209 0.57 -2.80 7.56
CA ASN A 209 -0.27 -3.43 8.56
C ASN A 209 -0.90 -2.31 9.41
N ILE A 210 -2.23 -2.20 9.37
CA ILE A 210 -2.95 -1.12 10.04
C ILE A 210 -3.83 -1.72 11.14
N ALA A 211 -3.72 -1.17 12.33
CA ALA A 211 -4.45 -1.67 13.49
C ALA A 211 -5.09 -0.53 14.30
N PRO A 212 -6.31 -0.73 14.83
CA PRO A 212 -6.95 0.21 15.74
C PRO A 212 -6.18 0.29 17.07
N VAL A 213 -6.19 1.47 17.68
CA VAL A 213 -5.53 1.74 18.95
C VAL A 213 -6.51 2.40 19.93
N GLY A 214 -6.73 1.76 21.06
CA GLY A 214 -7.48 2.35 22.18
C GLY A 214 -9.00 2.35 22.03
N PHE A 215 -9.56 1.68 21.03
CA PHE A 215 -10.99 1.49 20.89
C PHE A 215 -11.34 0.04 20.49
N GLU A 216 -12.56 -0.37 20.81
CA GLU A 216 -13.09 -1.69 20.44
C GLU A 216 -13.64 -1.67 19.02
N ASN A 217 -13.46 -2.77 18.30
CA ASN A 217 -13.95 -2.93 16.93
C ASN A 217 -14.70 -4.29 16.83
N PRO A 218 -16.01 -4.34 16.58
CA PRO A 218 -16.89 -3.23 16.15
C PRO A 218 -17.05 -2.10 17.15
N LEU A 219 -17.22 -0.90 16.64
CA LEU A 219 -17.44 0.34 17.38
C LEU A 219 -18.94 0.60 17.57
N GLU A 220 -19.37 0.82 18.81
CA GLU A 220 -20.75 1.22 19.09
C GLU A 220 -20.92 2.73 18.92
N VAL A 221 -21.88 3.14 18.11
CA VAL A 221 -22.26 4.54 17.89
C VAL A 221 -23.62 4.82 18.53
N ASN A 222 -23.59 5.64 19.56
CA ASN A 222 -24.81 6.05 20.29
C ASN A 222 -25.31 7.43 19.78
N ASP A 223 -25.55 8.36 20.70
CA ASP A 223 -26.12 9.69 20.43
C ASP A 223 -25.10 10.75 20.02
N MET A 224 -23.82 10.43 20.01
CA MET A 224 -22.73 11.39 19.73
C MET A 224 -21.79 10.83 18.69
N ASP A 225 -21.10 11.73 18.01
CA ASP A 225 -20.01 11.37 17.10
C ASP A 225 -18.96 10.51 17.81
N ALA A 226 -18.52 9.46 17.16
CA ALA A 226 -17.34 8.74 17.56
C ALA A 226 -16.10 9.44 16.97
N SER A 227 -15.40 10.19 17.78
CA SER A 227 -14.26 11.02 17.35
C SER A 227 -12.97 10.59 18.02
N GLU A 228 -11.85 11.13 17.50
CA GLU A 228 -10.50 10.89 18.01
C GLU A 228 -10.05 9.42 17.95
N LEU A 229 -10.61 8.63 17.03
CA LEU A 229 -10.14 7.27 16.80
C LEU A 229 -8.72 7.28 16.24
N LEU A 230 -7.91 6.35 16.68
CA LEU A 230 -6.53 6.23 16.23
C LEU A 230 -6.28 4.88 15.59
N PHE A 231 -5.67 4.91 14.40
CA PHE A 231 -5.06 3.75 13.78
C PHE A 231 -3.55 3.92 13.69
N LEU A 232 -2.82 2.84 13.89
CA LEU A 232 -1.38 2.76 13.65
C LEU A 232 -1.12 2.00 12.37
N ALA A 233 -0.45 2.65 11.42
CA ALA A 233 0.00 2.07 10.16
C ALA A 233 1.49 1.73 10.25
N ALA A 234 1.82 0.44 10.28
CA ALA A 234 3.20 -0.04 10.25
C ALA A 234 3.54 -0.54 8.86
N GLU A 235 4.53 0.04 8.21
CA GLU A 235 4.99 -0.40 6.90
C GLU A 235 5.49 -1.86 6.98
N ILE A 236 5.05 -2.71 6.05
CA ILE A 236 5.47 -4.11 5.96
C ILE A 236 6.94 -4.14 5.51
N PRO A 237 7.85 -4.73 6.30
CA PRO A 237 9.25 -4.80 5.92
C PRO A 237 9.47 -5.58 4.63
N LYS A 238 10.24 -5.03 3.71
CA LYS A 238 10.74 -5.74 2.52
C LYS A 238 12.18 -6.17 2.78
N ILE A 239 12.50 -7.39 2.36
CA ILE A 239 13.85 -7.96 2.51
C ILE A 239 14.49 -8.10 1.14
N ASN A 240 15.72 -7.60 1.02
CA ASN A 240 16.54 -7.73 -0.17
C ASN A 240 17.85 -8.45 0.17
N ILE A 241 18.28 -9.33 -0.74
CA ILE A 241 19.55 -10.04 -0.65
C ILE A 241 20.46 -9.53 -1.75
N HIS A 242 21.70 -9.25 -1.40
CA HIS A 242 22.72 -8.81 -2.33
C HIS A 242 24.03 -9.54 -2.11
N SER A 243 24.64 -10.02 -3.19
CA SER A 243 26.00 -10.50 -3.22
C SER A 243 26.86 -9.58 -4.09
N PRO A 244 28.00 -9.08 -3.62
CA PRO A 244 28.89 -8.23 -4.42
C PRO A 244 29.57 -9.02 -5.56
N VAL A 245 29.62 -10.34 -5.43
CA VAL A 245 30.21 -11.23 -6.42
C VAL A 245 29.29 -12.42 -6.68
N SER A 246 29.24 -12.88 -7.92
CA SER A 246 28.46 -14.04 -8.33
C SER A 246 29.29 -15.33 -8.39
N THR A 247 30.60 -15.24 -8.35
CA THR A 247 31.50 -16.38 -8.46
C THR A 247 32.74 -16.14 -7.62
N VAL A 248 33.15 -17.13 -6.84
CA VAL A 248 34.38 -17.11 -6.02
C VAL A 248 35.15 -18.36 -6.35
N ALA A 249 36.44 -18.22 -6.57
CA ALA A 249 37.32 -19.35 -6.85
C ALA A 249 37.77 -20.04 -5.56
N GLU A 250 37.95 -21.35 -5.60
CA GLU A 250 38.67 -22.08 -4.55
C GLU A 250 40.03 -21.45 -4.27
N GLY A 251 40.46 -21.46 -3.03
CA GLY A 251 41.69 -20.83 -2.59
C GLY A 251 41.65 -19.30 -2.56
N ALA A 252 40.47 -18.68 -2.74
CA ALA A 252 40.32 -17.26 -2.51
C ALA A 252 40.67 -16.95 -1.05
N THR A 253 41.56 -15.99 -0.86
CA THR A 253 42.05 -15.62 0.50
C THR A 253 41.15 -14.66 1.23
N LEU A 254 40.18 -14.07 0.53
CA LEU A 254 39.22 -13.13 1.10
C LEU A 254 37.82 -13.73 1.04
N PRO A 255 37.08 -13.69 2.15
CA PRO A 255 35.72 -14.14 2.16
C PRO A 255 34.82 -13.23 1.31
N THR A 256 33.70 -13.76 0.86
CA THR A 256 32.62 -12.95 0.31
C THR A 256 31.49 -12.81 1.32
N PHE A 257 30.63 -11.81 1.09
CA PHE A 257 29.51 -11.53 2.00
C PHE A 257 28.19 -11.56 1.24
N LEU A 258 27.26 -12.35 1.74
CA LEU A 258 25.85 -12.17 1.40
C LEU A 258 25.28 -11.12 2.34
N THR A 259 24.83 -10.03 1.78
CA THR A 259 24.23 -8.91 2.54
C THR A 259 22.71 -8.99 2.43
N VAL A 260 22.05 -8.97 3.57
CA VAL A 260 20.59 -8.90 3.67
C VAL A 260 20.21 -7.55 4.24
N THR A 261 19.34 -6.84 3.54
CA THR A 261 18.85 -5.53 3.97
C THR A 261 17.34 -5.57 4.14
N ARG A 262 16.82 -4.81 5.09
CA ARG A 262 15.41 -4.54 5.23
C ARG A 262 15.09 -3.08 4.96
N THR A 263 13.93 -2.82 4.35
CA THR A 263 13.29 -1.51 4.27
C THR A 263 12.02 -1.50 5.12
N GLY A 264 11.35 -0.38 5.20
CA GLY A 264 10.18 -0.20 6.05
C GLY A 264 10.54 0.19 7.48
N SER A 265 9.60 0.05 8.40
CA SER A 265 9.81 0.45 9.80
C SER A 265 11.00 -0.27 10.46
N LEU A 266 11.87 0.51 11.08
CA LEU A 266 13.02 0.02 11.85
C LEU A 266 12.78 0.03 13.37
N LEU A 267 11.61 0.44 13.84
CA LEU A 267 11.34 0.59 15.27
C LEU A 267 11.26 -0.73 16.02
N LYS A 268 10.80 -1.77 15.35
CA LYS A 268 10.71 -3.11 15.93
C LYS A 268 11.83 -4.02 15.43
N PRO A 269 12.34 -4.92 16.27
CA PRO A 269 13.22 -5.95 15.79
C PRO A 269 12.51 -6.86 14.79
N LEU A 270 13.26 -7.46 13.87
CA LEU A 270 12.74 -8.39 12.87
C LEU A 270 13.63 -9.64 12.86
N GLU A 271 13.01 -10.81 12.92
CA GLU A 271 13.66 -12.07 12.61
C GLU A 271 13.27 -12.52 11.20
N VAL A 272 14.25 -12.98 10.43
CA VAL A 272 14.04 -13.49 9.06
C VAL A 272 14.70 -14.85 8.97
N GLY A 273 13.91 -15.88 8.71
CA GLY A 273 14.44 -17.22 8.46
C GLY A 273 15.12 -17.30 7.10
N PHE A 274 16.18 -18.10 6.99
CA PHE A 274 16.81 -18.40 5.70
C PHE A 274 17.15 -19.88 5.57
N ILE A 275 17.27 -20.31 4.32
CA ILE A 275 17.70 -21.67 3.95
C ILE A 275 18.86 -21.54 2.97
N MET A 276 19.93 -22.29 3.22
CA MET A 276 21.00 -22.48 2.26
C MET A 276 20.70 -23.73 1.43
N SER A 277 20.97 -23.65 0.15
CA SER A 277 20.78 -24.75 -0.81
C SER A 277 21.79 -24.59 -1.97
N GLY A 278 21.85 -25.57 -2.84
CA GLY A 278 22.80 -25.64 -3.96
C GLY A 278 23.40 -27.02 -4.03
N ASP A 279 24.36 -27.24 -4.91
CA ASP A 279 25.11 -28.46 -5.06
C ASP A 279 26.46 -28.45 -4.31
N ALA A 280 26.97 -27.26 -3.95
CA ALA A 280 28.11 -27.12 -3.05
C ALA A 280 27.76 -27.63 -1.64
N ALA A 281 28.63 -28.42 -1.04
CA ALA A 281 28.44 -29.04 0.26
C ALA A 281 28.98 -28.16 1.40
N TYR A 282 28.13 -27.91 2.39
CA TYR A 282 28.51 -27.17 3.59
C TYR A 282 29.61 -27.89 4.36
N GLU A 283 30.61 -27.16 4.87
CA GLU A 283 31.83 -27.63 5.57
C GLU A 283 32.84 -28.39 4.68
N THR A 284 32.48 -28.77 3.47
CA THR A 284 33.43 -29.37 2.50
C THR A 284 33.90 -28.31 1.51
N ASP A 285 32.97 -27.66 0.81
CA ASP A 285 33.27 -26.72 -0.27
C ASP A 285 33.17 -25.27 0.19
N TYR A 286 32.34 -25.02 1.22
CA TYR A 286 32.23 -23.71 1.84
C TYR A 286 31.94 -23.79 3.34
N ALA A 287 32.32 -22.73 4.04
CA ALA A 287 31.95 -22.49 5.43
C ALA A 287 31.23 -21.15 5.54
N LEU A 288 30.33 -21.06 6.53
CA LEU A 288 29.60 -19.84 6.85
C LEU A 288 30.04 -19.32 8.21
N ASP A 289 30.29 -18.01 8.31
CA ASP A 289 30.43 -17.35 9.60
C ASP A 289 29.31 -16.29 9.76
N GLY A 290 28.69 -16.33 10.91
CA GLY A 290 27.63 -15.40 11.29
C GLY A 290 28.21 -14.06 11.71
N TYR A 291 28.03 -13.05 10.87
CA TYR A 291 28.45 -11.70 11.22
C TYR A 291 27.34 -10.98 11.99
N ALA A 292 27.70 -10.46 13.16
CA ALA A 292 26.92 -9.62 14.11
C ALA A 292 25.43 -9.98 14.34
N GLN A 293 24.58 -10.11 13.32
CA GLN A 293 23.13 -10.30 13.43
C GLN A 293 22.66 -11.60 12.76
N THR A 294 23.55 -12.60 12.64
CA THR A 294 23.20 -13.84 11.96
C THR A 294 23.40 -15.02 12.90
N ASN A 295 22.40 -15.86 13.02
CA ASN A 295 22.48 -17.15 13.68
C ASN A 295 22.42 -18.26 12.65
N ILE A 296 23.57 -18.75 12.22
CA ILE A 296 23.70 -19.80 11.20
C ILE A 296 23.08 -21.10 11.67
N ALA A 297 23.27 -21.47 12.93
CA ALA A 297 22.77 -22.73 13.49
C ALA A 297 21.22 -22.81 13.46
N GLU A 298 20.55 -21.68 13.57
CA GLU A 298 19.09 -21.60 13.49
C GLU A 298 18.58 -21.20 12.12
N GLY A 299 19.46 -20.82 11.18
CA GLY A 299 19.06 -20.29 9.87
C GLY A 299 18.28 -18.99 9.98
N LYS A 300 18.78 -18.04 10.79
CA LYS A 300 18.05 -16.78 11.05
C LYS A 300 18.94 -15.55 10.98
N PHE A 301 18.40 -14.50 10.38
CA PHE A 301 18.87 -13.14 10.57
C PHE A 301 18.07 -12.46 11.68
N TYR A 302 18.74 -11.74 12.53
CA TYR A 302 18.13 -10.91 13.55
C TYR A 302 18.48 -9.45 13.31
N PHE A 303 17.49 -8.64 13.00
CA PHE A 303 17.63 -7.20 12.88
C PHE A 303 17.14 -6.53 14.16
N PRO A 304 18.02 -6.08 15.05
CA PRO A 304 17.62 -5.24 16.16
C PRO A 304 16.86 -3.98 15.69
N ALA A 305 16.10 -3.38 16.57
CA ALA A 305 15.50 -2.08 16.29
C ALA A 305 16.58 -1.07 15.86
N GLY A 306 16.30 -0.28 14.83
CA GLY A 306 17.22 0.71 14.27
C GLY A 306 18.24 0.15 13.28
N LEU A 307 18.37 -1.18 13.12
CA LEU A 307 19.29 -1.78 12.14
C LEU A 307 18.54 -2.31 10.92
N ASN A 308 19.09 -2.04 9.76
CA ASN A 308 18.51 -2.43 8.47
C ASN A 308 19.40 -3.39 7.66
N ARG A 309 20.50 -3.87 8.23
CA ARG A 309 21.47 -4.72 7.51
C ARG A 309 21.94 -5.89 8.40
N ALA A 310 22.01 -7.07 7.79
CA ALA A 310 22.68 -8.25 8.31
C ALA A 310 23.58 -8.86 7.24
N GLN A 311 24.55 -9.67 7.63
CA GLN A 311 25.50 -10.30 6.71
C GLN A 311 25.80 -11.72 7.10
N ILE A 312 26.05 -12.57 6.10
CA ILE A 312 26.72 -13.86 6.25
C ILE A 312 28.04 -13.77 5.52
N GLU A 313 29.10 -14.13 6.20
CA GLU A 313 30.40 -14.36 5.58
C GLU A 313 30.43 -15.77 4.98
N VAL A 314 30.78 -15.85 3.71
CA VAL A 314 30.97 -17.11 2.97
C VAL A 314 32.43 -17.28 2.68
N GLN A 315 33.04 -18.31 3.25
CA GLN A 315 34.41 -18.71 3.00
C GLN A 315 34.41 -19.95 2.12
N VAL A 316 35.06 -19.88 0.97
CA VAL A 316 35.25 -21.06 0.13
C VAL A 316 36.41 -21.89 0.70
N VAL A 317 36.15 -23.17 0.88
CA VAL A 317 37.13 -24.14 1.37
C VAL A 317 37.92 -24.60 0.14
N ASN A 318 39.26 -24.66 0.26
CA ASN A 318 40.10 -25.23 -0.77
C ASN A 318 40.51 -26.64 -0.34
N ASP A 319 40.07 -27.62 -1.06
CA ASP A 319 40.48 -28.98 -0.89
C ASP A 319 41.36 -29.48 -2.06
N ASP A 320 41.78 -30.71 -2.05
CA ASP A 320 42.66 -31.27 -3.07
C ASP A 320 41.93 -31.92 -4.27
N PHE A 321 40.59 -31.74 -4.34
CA PHE A 321 39.75 -32.28 -5.39
C PHE A 321 39.51 -31.23 -6.46
N TYR A 322 39.59 -31.64 -7.73
CA TYR A 322 39.22 -30.80 -8.85
C TYR A 322 37.71 -30.98 -9.09
N GLU A 323 36.97 -29.96 -8.75
CA GLU A 323 35.53 -29.90 -8.94
C GLU A 323 35.15 -28.89 -10.01
N GLY A 324 33.92 -28.99 -10.50
CA GLY A 324 33.37 -28.04 -11.46
C GLY A 324 32.87 -26.78 -10.79
N LEU A 325 32.09 -26.00 -11.54
CA LEU A 325 31.33 -24.89 -10.96
C LEU A 325 30.19 -25.42 -10.11
N GLU A 326 30.15 -25.04 -8.84
CA GLU A 326 29.11 -25.40 -7.90
C GLU A 326 28.33 -24.17 -7.41
N GLU A 327 27.12 -24.37 -6.97
CA GLU A 327 26.20 -23.30 -6.64
C GLU A 327 25.86 -23.28 -5.14
N ILE A 328 25.88 -22.09 -4.56
CA ILE A 328 25.39 -21.79 -3.22
C ILE A 328 24.22 -20.82 -3.36
N MET A 329 23.03 -21.19 -2.89
CA MET A 329 21.84 -20.35 -2.89
C MET A 329 21.39 -20.06 -1.48
N LEU A 330 21.12 -18.79 -1.17
CA LEU A 330 20.42 -18.35 0.01
C LEU A 330 18.97 -17.97 -0.37
N ARG A 331 18.01 -18.51 0.35
CA ARG A 331 16.57 -18.20 0.19
C ARG A 331 15.99 -17.74 1.53
N ILE A 332 15.09 -16.78 1.47
CA ILE A 332 14.32 -16.24 2.58
C ILE A 332 12.86 -16.64 2.44
#